data_a0ef0b8fbbb909570dacaaf3c3f432bc
#
_entry.id   a0ef0b8fbbb909570dacaaf3c3f432bc
#
_cell.length_a   1.000
_cell.length_b   1.000
_cell.length_c   1.000
_cell.angle_alpha   90.00
_cell.angle_beta   90.00
_cell.angle_gamma   90.00
#
_symmetry.space_group_name_H-M   'P 1'
#
loop_
_entity.id
_entity.type
_entity.pdbx_description
1 polymer ?
#
loop_
_entity_poly.entity_id
_entity_poly.type
_entity_poly.pdbx_seq_one_letter_code
_entity_poly.pdbx_strand_id
1 'polypeptide(L)'
;MFGYLQIQKSELLVRESEAYKAVYCGLCRQMGKDYSVFTRFTLSYDCTFYAMLLMSLNRSCKGFKDGRCTCNPLKKCKFATDSGDAYRKAAAFSMISVYYKIIDDIQDSGFFKKLLCRIIKPFFSHQRKKAADKYPDMDKAVSDMMKMQYDAEHSEKPSVDMSAHPTALMLAAVLSAEAHDEIQKRVLYEFGYHIGRGWIYLVDAADDIEKDIKSNGFNPFVNKKTGEVKSSDFIKAVLNQSLARAYDAYNLLNFTDFKGILDNMMLLGFPASQNRVTSKLDTEVNNE
;
A
#
# COMPACT_ATOMS: atom_id res chain seq x y z
N MET A 1 3.35 -6.66 -2.65
CA MET A 1 2.22 -5.97 -1.98
C MET A 1 2.43 -4.47 -1.76
N PHE A 2 3.60 -3.87 -1.94
CA PHE A 2 3.81 -2.44 -1.69
C PHE A 2 4.68 -1.83 -2.79
N GLY A 3 4.43 -0.55 -3.11
CA GLY A 3 5.28 0.21 -4.03
C GLY A 3 4.60 0.68 -5.33
N TYR A 4 3.30 0.42 -5.48
CA TYR A 4 2.56 0.85 -6.67
C TYR A 4 1.97 2.26 -6.54
N LEU A 5 1.82 2.79 -5.31
CA LEU A 5 1.31 4.13 -5.05
C LEU A 5 2.42 5.19 -5.22
N GLN A 6 2.85 5.41 -6.45
CA GLN A 6 3.98 6.28 -6.77
C GLN A 6 3.53 7.61 -7.39
N ILE A 7 4.37 8.64 -7.22
CA ILE A 7 4.24 9.91 -7.93
C ILE A 7 4.74 9.77 -9.36
N GLN A 8 4.11 10.48 -10.30
CA GLN A 8 4.69 10.75 -11.62
C GLN A 8 5.60 11.98 -11.51
N LYS A 9 6.87 11.72 -11.24
CA LYS A 9 7.83 12.75 -10.81
C LYS A 9 8.09 13.83 -11.86
N SER A 10 8.01 13.50 -13.16
CA SER A 10 8.21 14.45 -14.27
C SER A 10 7.12 15.54 -14.31
N GLU A 11 5.94 15.24 -13.75
CA GLU A 11 4.76 16.09 -13.80
C GLU A 11 4.54 16.88 -12.49
N LEU A 12 5.45 16.75 -11.53
CA LEU A 12 5.40 17.52 -10.28
C LEU A 12 6.18 18.82 -10.40
N LEU A 13 5.65 19.87 -9.80
CA LEU A 13 6.43 21.06 -9.54
C LEU A 13 7.62 20.74 -8.63
N VAL A 14 8.73 21.47 -8.80
CA VAL A 14 9.93 21.27 -7.95
C VAL A 14 9.59 21.31 -6.47
N ARG A 15 8.78 22.31 -6.04
CA ARG A 15 8.32 22.43 -4.65
C ARG A 15 7.53 21.23 -4.15
N GLU A 16 6.72 20.61 -5.01
CA GLU A 16 5.92 19.43 -4.67
C GLU A 16 6.81 18.17 -4.58
N SER A 17 7.74 18.01 -5.49
CA SER A 17 8.75 16.95 -5.42
C SER A 17 9.60 17.05 -4.15
N GLU A 18 9.96 18.27 -3.73
CA GLU A 18 10.68 18.51 -2.46
C GLU A 18 9.78 18.20 -1.25
N ALA A 19 8.51 18.60 -1.28
CA ALA A 19 7.55 18.33 -0.23
C ALA A 19 7.31 16.82 -0.06
N TYR A 20 7.13 16.09 -1.18
CA TYR A 20 7.02 14.62 -1.16
C TYR A 20 8.24 13.96 -0.52
N LYS A 21 9.45 14.36 -0.92
CA LYS A 21 10.70 13.86 -0.32
C LYS A 21 10.80 14.19 1.17
N ALA A 22 10.31 15.35 1.58
CA ALA A 22 10.32 15.76 2.98
C ALA A 22 9.38 14.91 3.83
N VAL A 23 8.20 14.54 3.31
CA VAL A 23 7.29 13.58 3.98
C VAL A 23 7.92 12.19 4.04
N TYR A 24 8.47 11.69 2.95
CA TYR A 24 9.18 10.40 2.90
C TYR A 24 10.33 10.32 3.92
N CYS A 25 11.17 11.37 3.98
CA CYS A 25 12.26 11.43 4.96
C CYS A 25 11.75 11.59 6.40
N GLY A 26 10.64 12.30 6.60
CA GLY A 26 9.97 12.43 7.90
C GLY A 26 9.45 11.10 8.42
N LEU A 27 8.79 10.30 7.57
CA LEU A 27 8.34 8.95 7.90
C LEU A 27 9.52 8.03 8.21
N CYS A 28 10.57 8.04 7.40
CA CYS A 28 11.81 7.30 7.65
C CYS A 28 12.39 7.59 9.04
N ARG A 29 12.45 8.87 9.41
CA ARG A 29 12.91 9.32 10.73
C ARG A 29 12.00 8.82 11.85
N GLN A 30 10.68 8.91 11.66
CA GLN A 30 9.70 8.47 12.65
C GLN A 30 9.76 6.96 12.89
N MET A 31 9.86 6.16 11.83
CA MET A 31 10.03 4.70 11.92
C MET A 31 11.25 4.34 12.77
N GLY A 32 12.40 5.00 12.50
CA GLY A 32 13.62 4.77 13.26
C GLY A 32 13.52 5.21 14.73
N LYS A 33 12.68 6.21 15.04
CA LYS A 33 12.47 6.72 16.40
C LYS A 33 11.54 5.81 17.22
N ASP A 34 10.42 5.41 16.63
CA ASP A 34 9.36 4.70 17.38
C ASP A 34 9.65 3.19 17.49
N TYR A 35 10.36 2.63 16.51
CA TYR A 35 10.58 1.19 16.42
C TYR A 35 12.05 0.83 16.45
N SER A 36 12.77 0.97 15.34
CA SER A 36 14.20 0.67 15.24
C SER A 36 14.81 1.28 13.99
N VAL A 37 16.13 1.51 14.03
CA VAL A 37 16.88 1.95 12.82
C VAL A 37 16.68 1.00 11.64
N PHE A 38 16.58 -0.30 11.91
CA PHE A 38 16.39 -1.33 10.87
C PHE A 38 15.00 -1.27 10.23
N THR A 39 13.97 -0.75 10.90
CA THR A 39 12.63 -0.63 10.31
C THR A 39 12.56 0.38 9.15
N ARG A 40 13.55 1.24 9.00
CA ARG A 40 13.68 2.15 7.86
C ARG A 40 13.81 1.43 6.51
N PHE A 41 14.28 0.19 6.50
CA PHE A 41 14.35 -0.64 5.29
C PHE A 41 12.97 -1.11 4.80
N THR A 42 11.93 -0.99 5.62
CA THR A 42 10.55 -1.29 5.23
C THR A 42 9.75 -0.05 4.82
N LEU A 43 10.40 1.11 4.71
CA LEU A 43 9.79 2.33 4.23
C LEU A 43 9.28 2.15 2.81
N SER A 44 7.98 2.40 2.59
CA SER A 44 7.33 2.25 1.28
C SER A 44 6.71 3.57 0.79
N TYR A 45 6.45 3.62 -0.50
CA TYR A 45 5.70 4.72 -1.11
C TYR A 45 4.26 4.75 -0.62
N ASP A 46 3.65 3.58 -0.41
CA ASP A 46 2.27 3.45 0.07
C ASP A 46 2.09 4.00 1.49
N CYS A 47 3.03 3.71 2.39
CA CYS A 47 3.03 4.30 3.73
C CYS A 47 3.29 5.82 3.69
N THR A 48 4.06 6.30 2.70
CA THR A 48 4.26 7.74 2.49
C THR A 48 2.97 8.39 1.98
N PHE A 49 2.28 7.76 1.04
CA PHE A 49 0.95 8.19 0.59
C PHE A 49 -0.03 8.27 1.77
N TYR A 50 -0.10 7.23 2.59
CA TYR A 50 -0.97 7.21 3.77
C TYR A 50 -0.64 8.36 4.74
N ALA A 51 0.64 8.60 5.03
CA ALA A 51 1.04 9.73 5.88
C ALA A 51 0.63 11.08 5.28
N MET A 52 0.79 11.28 3.97
CA MET A 52 0.38 12.51 3.27
C MET A 52 -1.13 12.69 3.27
N LEU A 53 -1.87 11.60 3.04
CA LEU A 53 -3.34 11.59 3.10
C LEU A 53 -3.82 12.05 4.47
N LEU A 54 -3.27 11.48 5.55
CA LEU A 54 -3.62 11.86 6.92
C LEU A 54 -3.26 13.30 7.24
N MET A 55 -2.06 13.76 6.82
CA MET A 55 -1.67 15.16 7.01
C MET A 55 -2.62 16.13 6.29
N SER A 56 -3.05 15.77 5.09
CA SER A 56 -3.97 16.58 4.30
C SER A 56 -5.38 16.63 4.91
N LEU A 57 -5.92 15.48 5.31
CA LEU A 57 -7.22 15.38 5.98
C LEU A 57 -7.26 16.18 7.29
N ASN A 58 -6.19 16.09 8.09
CA ASN A 58 -6.10 16.71 9.41
C ASN A 58 -5.52 18.12 9.38
N ARG A 59 -5.09 18.64 8.22
CA ARG A 59 -4.37 19.91 8.07
C ARG A 59 -3.21 20.03 9.06
N SER A 60 -2.46 18.94 9.24
CA SER A 60 -1.47 18.83 10.30
C SER A 60 -0.05 19.20 9.87
N CYS A 61 0.21 19.38 8.58
CA CYS A 61 1.51 19.84 8.10
C CYS A 61 1.71 21.33 8.37
N LYS A 62 2.62 21.64 9.30
CA LYS A 62 2.94 23.04 9.68
C LYS A 62 4.16 23.62 8.95
N GLY A 63 4.54 23.00 7.82
CA GLY A 63 5.69 23.43 7.03
C GLY A 63 6.84 22.43 7.03
N PHE A 64 8.05 22.90 6.74
CA PHE A 64 9.21 22.04 6.53
C PHE A 64 10.38 22.50 7.39
N LYS A 65 11.15 21.53 7.87
CA LYS A 65 12.35 21.78 8.68
C LYS A 65 13.56 21.14 8.02
N ASP A 66 14.64 21.90 7.93
CA ASP A 66 15.93 21.41 7.46
C ASP A 66 16.58 20.47 8.50
N GLY A 67 17.32 19.49 8.00
CA GLY A 67 18.05 18.56 8.82
C GLY A 67 18.96 17.65 8.02
N ARG A 68 19.49 16.61 8.65
CA ARG A 68 20.35 15.60 8.02
C ARG A 68 19.59 14.29 7.83
N CYS A 69 19.86 13.60 6.73
CA CYS A 69 19.30 12.29 6.46
C CYS A 69 19.72 11.31 7.58
N THR A 70 18.74 10.57 8.09
CA THR A 70 18.98 9.61 9.18
C THR A 70 19.65 8.32 8.70
N CYS A 71 19.64 8.06 7.39
CA CYS A 71 20.34 6.92 6.77
C CYS A 71 21.72 7.31 6.22
N ASN A 72 21.89 8.57 5.79
CA ASN A 72 23.16 9.11 5.31
C ASN A 72 23.39 10.50 5.94
N PRO A 73 24.11 10.62 7.06
CA PRO A 73 24.29 11.88 7.78
C PRO A 73 24.99 13.00 6.98
N LEU A 74 25.69 12.65 5.89
CA LEU A 74 26.34 13.62 5.00
C LEU A 74 25.32 14.34 4.08
N LYS A 75 24.14 13.74 3.89
CA LYS A 75 23.10 14.30 3.01
C LYS A 75 22.16 15.22 3.80
N LYS A 76 22.01 16.45 3.33
CA LYS A 76 20.95 17.37 3.80
C LYS A 76 19.59 16.90 3.32
N CYS A 77 18.58 17.01 4.18
CA CYS A 77 17.18 16.67 3.92
C CYS A 77 16.26 17.72 4.52
N LYS A 78 15.08 17.86 3.93
CA LYS A 78 13.93 18.52 4.58
C LYS A 78 13.02 17.47 5.20
N PHE A 79 12.30 17.84 6.24
CA PHE A 79 11.31 17.00 6.90
C PHE A 79 10.02 17.82 7.01
N ALA A 80 8.90 17.26 6.60
CA ALA A 80 7.61 17.85 6.90
C ALA A 80 7.36 17.79 8.41
N THR A 81 6.89 18.89 8.97
CA THR A 81 6.54 18.97 10.39
C THR A 81 5.09 18.53 10.53
N ASP A 82 4.90 17.42 11.18
CA ASP A 82 3.59 16.89 11.54
C ASP A 82 3.33 17.15 13.02
N SER A 83 2.28 17.90 13.32
CA SER A 83 1.83 18.14 14.68
C SER A 83 0.79 17.10 15.14
N GLY A 84 0.33 16.27 14.24
CA GLY A 84 -0.61 15.19 14.49
C GLY A 84 0.06 13.84 14.69
N ASP A 85 -0.69 12.79 14.36
CA ASP A 85 -0.28 11.40 14.52
C ASP A 85 0.00 10.68 13.19
N ALA A 86 -0.01 11.42 12.07
CA ALA A 86 0.07 10.87 10.73
C ALA A 86 1.32 9.98 10.52
N TYR A 87 2.49 10.48 10.89
CA TYR A 87 3.72 9.68 10.78
C TYR A 87 3.72 8.44 11.68
N ARG A 88 3.17 8.55 12.91
CA ARG A 88 3.12 7.42 13.84
C ARG A 88 2.17 6.34 13.34
N LYS A 89 1.00 6.74 12.83
CA LYS A 89 0.01 5.82 12.23
C LYS A 89 0.58 5.13 10.99
N ALA A 90 1.22 5.88 10.08
CA ALA A 90 1.84 5.30 8.90
C ALA A 90 3.01 4.36 9.24
N ALA A 91 3.82 4.71 10.24
CA ALA A 91 4.87 3.84 10.73
C ALA A 91 4.32 2.57 11.40
N ALA A 92 3.24 2.67 12.18
CA ALA A 92 2.55 1.54 12.80
C ALA A 92 1.96 0.61 11.73
N PHE A 93 1.26 1.17 10.74
CA PHE A 93 0.70 0.41 9.62
C PHE A 93 1.80 -0.36 8.86
N SER A 94 2.95 0.27 8.61
CA SER A 94 4.11 -0.41 8.02
C SER A 94 4.58 -1.61 8.86
N MET A 95 4.72 -1.44 10.18
CA MET A 95 5.20 -2.53 11.05
C MET A 95 4.22 -3.69 11.12
N ILE A 96 2.93 -3.40 11.22
CA ILE A 96 1.86 -4.41 11.24
C ILE A 96 1.85 -5.17 9.90
N SER A 97 1.81 -4.45 8.78
CA SER A 97 1.73 -5.04 7.45
C SER A 97 2.95 -5.90 7.11
N VAL A 98 4.16 -5.43 7.44
CA VAL A 98 5.40 -6.20 7.23
C VAL A 98 5.42 -7.47 8.06
N TYR A 99 4.98 -7.41 9.31
CA TYR A 99 4.90 -8.61 10.14
C TYR A 99 3.98 -9.67 9.53
N TYR A 100 2.78 -9.28 9.11
CA TYR A 100 1.85 -10.23 8.51
C TYR A 100 2.33 -10.73 7.15
N LYS A 101 3.01 -9.89 6.35
CA LYS A 101 3.67 -10.35 5.13
C LYS A 101 4.79 -11.36 5.39
N ILE A 102 5.54 -11.22 6.48
CA ILE A 102 6.53 -12.22 6.89
C ILE A 102 5.86 -13.55 7.26
N ILE A 103 4.68 -13.51 7.91
CA ILE A 103 3.91 -14.73 8.22
C ILE A 103 3.47 -15.43 6.95
N ASP A 104 2.91 -14.70 6.01
CA ASP A 104 2.50 -15.15 4.68
C ASP A 104 3.69 -15.80 3.92
N ASP A 105 4.81 -15.09 3.83
CA ASP A 105 6.02 -15.60 3.19
C ASP A 105 6.62 -16.87 3.85
N ILE A 106 6.38 -17.07 5.15
CA ILE A 106 6.76 -18.33 5.83
C ILE A 106 5.89 -19.49 5.39
N GLN A 107 4.65 -19.26 5.01
CA GLN A 107 3.74 -20.31 4.53
C GLN A 107 4.02 -20.66 3.07
N ASP A 108 4.12 -19.65 2.21
CA ASP A 108 4.01 -19.79 0.76
C ASP A 108 5.33 -19.71 -0.01
N SER A 109 6.42 -19.29 0.64
CA SER A 109 7.70 -19.09 -0.08
C SER A 109 8.58 -20.35 -0.10
N GLY A 110 9.54 -20.38 -1.05
CA GLY A 110 10.57 -21.42 -1.12
C GLY A 110 11.52 -21.39 0.07
N PHE A 111 12.30 -22.47 0.23
CA PHE A 111 13.10 -22.77 1.41
C PHE A 111 13.99 -21.60 1.91
N PHE A 112 14.76 -20.97 1.03
CA PHE A 112 15.68 -19.89 1.43
C PHE A 112 14.95 -18.64 1.96
N LYS A 113 13.86 -18.21 1.27
CA LYS A 113 13.06 -17.07 1.70
C LYS A 113 12.34 -17.39 3.01
N LYS A 114 11.81 -18.59 3.15
CA LYS A 114 11.17 -19.10 4.38
C LYS A 114 12.12 -19.09 5.57
N LEU A 115 13.38 -19.53 5.36
CA LEU A 115 14.40 -19.50 6.42
C LEU A 115 14.74 -18.07 6.85
N LEU A 116 14.94 -17.15 5.87
CA LEU A 116 15.20 -15.73 6.16
C LEU A 116 14.04 -15.11 6.92
N CYS A 117 12.80 -15.34 6.49
CA CYS A 117 11.59 -14.85 7.15
C CYS A 117 11.48 -15.36 8.59
N ARG A 118 11.83 -16.63 8.86
CA ARG A 118 11.87 -17.17 10.22
C ARG A 118 12.90 -16.48 11.11
N ILE A 119 14.06 -16.10 10.58
CA ILE A 119 15.12 -15.39 11.33
C ILE A 119 14.68 -13.97 11.69
N ILE A 120 14.05 -13.24 10.78
CA ILE A 120 13.64 -11.84 11.01
C ILE A 120 12.30 -11.72 11.75
N LYS A 121 11.46 -12.78 11.75
CA LYS A 121 10.13 -12.80 12.40
C LYS A 121 10.15 -12.33 13.86
N PRO A 122 11.05 -12.76 14.77
CA PRO A 122 11.04 -12.32 16.16
C PRO A 122 11.23 -10.81 16.30
N PHE A 123 12.10 -10.22 15.48
CA PHE A 123 12.31 -8.77 15.45
C PHE A 123 11.01 -8.03 15.05
N PHE A 124 10.39 -8.41 13.93
CA PHE A 124 9.16 -7.77 13.46
C PHE A 124 7.96 -8.08 14.36
N SER A 125 7.89 -9.24 15.01
CA SER A 125 6.88 -9.55 16.02
C SER A 125 6.92 -8.55 17.17
N HIS A 126 8.13 -8.20 17.67
CA HIS A 126 8.28 -7.19 18.69
C HIS A 126 7.84 -5.79 18.21
N GLN A 127 8.20 -5.41 16.98
CA GLN A 127 7.77 -4.11 16.43
C GLN A 127 6.26 -4.04 16.21
N ARG A 128 5.65 -5.12 15.65
CA ARG A 128 4.19 -5.23 15.51
C ARG A 128 3.50 -5.11 16.86
N LYS A 129 4.00 -5.78 17.92
CA LYS A 129 3.41 -5.68 19.26
C LYS A 129 3.37 -4.22 19.74
N LYS A 130 4.47 -3.48 19.60
CA LYS A 130 4.50 -2.04 19.93
C LYS A 130 3.48 -1.21 19.12
N ALA A 131 3.27 -1.56 17.84
CA ALA A 131 2.30 -0.90 16.99
C ALA A 131 0.86 -1.24 17.42
N ALA A 132 0.58 -2.52 17.66
CA ALA A 132 -0.71 -3.02 18.09
C ALA A 132 -1.15 -2.49 19.47
N ASP A 133 -0.21 -2.30 20.41
CA ASP A 133 -0.50 -1.71 21.72
C ASP A 133 -1.02 -0.26 21.59
N LYS A 134 -0.63 0.47 20.54
CA LYS A 134 -1.08 1.84 20.26
C LYS A 134 -2.28 1.93 19.33
N TYR A 135 -2.36 1.02 18.37
CA TYR A 135 -3.35 1.00 17.29
C TYR A 135 -3.96 -0.41 17.14
N PRO A 136 -4.71 -0.89 18.17
CA PRO A 136 -5.23 -2.25 18.18
C PRO A 136 -6.23 -2.52 17.05
N ASP A 137 -7.04 -1.54 16.67
CA ASP A 137 -8.02 -1.70 15.58
C ASP A 137 -7.34 -1.85 14.22
N MET A 138 -6.23 -1.13 13.99
CA MET A 138 -5.42 -1.26 12.79
C MET A 138 -4.79 -2.66 12.70
N ASP A 139 -4.25 -3.16 13.79
CA ASP A 139 -3.69 -4.51 13.85
C ASP A 139 -4.75 -5.59 13.65
N LYS A 140 -5.93 -5.39 14.25
CA LYS A 140 -7.08 -6.28 14.05
C LYS A 140 -7.53 -6.31 12.59
N ALA A 141 -7.63 -5.14 11.93
CA ALA A 141 -8.04 -5.06 10.52
C ALA A 141 -7.08 -5.85 9.61
N VAL A 142 -5.76 -5.71 9.81
CA VAL A 142 -4.77 -6.47 9.03
C VAL A 142 -4.77 -7.96 9.38
N SER A 143 -4.94 -8.31 10.66
CA SER A 143 -5.06 -9.72 11.08
C SER A 143 -6.29 -10.42 10.50
N ASP A 144 -7.43 -9.73 10.50
CA ASP A 144 -8.66 -10.28 9.96
C ASP A 144 -8.59 -10.41 8.42
N MET A 145 -7.98 -9.44 7.76
CA MET A 145 -7.68 -9.51 6.32
C MET A 145 -6.89 -10.78 5.99
N MET A 146 -5.83 -11.10 6.73
CA MET A 146 -5.01 -12.30 6.46
C MET A 146 -5.82 -13.59 6.54
N LYS A 147 -6.73 -13.70 7.53
CA LYS A 147 -7.60 -14.89 7.66
C LYS A 147 -8.58 -14.99 6.49
N MET A 148 -9.25 -13.88 6.19
CA MET A 148 -10.20 -13.82 5.08
C MET A 148 -9.51 -14.08 3.72
N GLN A 149 -8.26 -13.62 3.56
CA GLN A 149 -7.47 -13.85 2.36
C GLN A 149 -7.16 -15.33 2.18
N TYR A 150 -6.71 -15.99 3.26
CA TYR A 150 -6.49 -17.43 3.26
C TYR A 150 -7.75 -18.21 2.87
N ASP A 151 -8.91 -17.88 3.47
CA ASP A 151 -10.18 -18.54 3.17
C ASP A 151 -10.63 -18.31 1.72
N ALA A 152 -10.43 -17.10 1.18
CA ALA A 152 -10.77 -16.74 -0.20
C ALA A 152 -9.93 -17.53 -1.22
N GLU A 153 -8.62 -17.65 -0.98
CA GLU A 153 -7.68 -18.35 -1.87
C GLU A 153 -7.86 -19.88 -1.84
N HIS A 154 -8.36 -20.41 -0.72
CA HIS A 154 -8.62 -21.85 -0.54
C HIS A 154 -10.09 -22.24 -0.78
N SER A 155 -10.93 -21.30 -1.24
CA SER A 155 -12.32 -21.61 -1.59
C SER A 155 -12.41 -22.55 -2.80
N GLU A 156 -13.51 -23.28 -2.92
CA GLU A 156 -13.74 -24.19 -4.06
C GLU A 156 -13.84 -23.46 -5.41
N LYS A 157 -14.31 -22.22 -5.40
CA LYS A 157 -14.51 -21.38 -6.60
C LYS A 157 -14.03 -19.94 -6.30
N PRO A 158 -12.72 -19.72 -6.22
CA PRO A 158 -12.20 -18.38 -5.99
C PRO A 158 -12.52 -17.50 -7.20
N SER A 159 -12.93 -16.26 -6.93
CA SER A 159 -13.16 -15.24 -7.95
C SER A 159 -12.28 -14.03 -7.70
N VAL A 160 -12.08 -13.21 -8.73
CA VAL A 160 -11.29 -11.98 -8.62
C VAL A 160 -11.83 -11.08 -7.51
N ASP A 161 -13.14 -10.92 -7.42
CA ASP A 161 -13.77 -10.08 -6.40
C ASP A 161 -13.62 -10.68 -5.00
N MET A 162 -13.87 -11.98 -4.83
CA MET A 162 -13.71 -12.67 -3.56
C MET A 162 -12.27 -12.55 -3.04
N SER A 163 -11.30 -12.71 -3.92
CA SER A 163 -9.87 -12.67 -3.56
C SER A 163 -9.38 -11.25 -3.23
N ALA A 164 -9.95 -10.22 -3.88
CA ALA A 164 -9.57 -8.84 -3.61
C ALA A 164 -10.30 -8.21 -2.40
N HIS A 165 -11.44 -8.80 -2.00
CA HIS A 165 -12.31 -8.26 -0.95
C HIS A 165 -11.63 -8.11 0.43
N PRO A 166 -10.84 -9.06 0.93
CA PRO A 166 -10.20 -8.94 2.24
C PRO A 166 -9.28 -7.72 2.35
N THR A 167 -8.41 -7.52 1.36
CA THR A 167 -7.51 -6.36 1.31
C THR A 167 -8.27 -5.05 1.14
N ALA A 168 -9.36 -5.06 0.35
CA ALA A 168 -10.25 -3.93 0.21
C ALA A 168 -10.91 -3.52 1.54
N LEU A 169 -11.47 -4.49 2.28
CA LEU A 169 -12.08 -4.24 3.59
C LEU A 169 -11.07 -3.73 4.62
N MET A 170 -9.88 -4.30 4.65
CA MET A 170 -8.82 -3.87 5.56
C MET A 170 -8.50 -2.39 5.36
N LEU A 171 -8.24 -1.98 4.11
CA LEU A 171 -7.88 -0.58 3.85
C LEU A 171 -9.08 0.37 4.03
N ALA A 172 -10.30 -0.07 3.71
CA ALA A 172 -11.52 0.66 4.01
C ALA A 172 -11.68 0.92 5.52
N ALA A 173 -11.45 -0.11 6.36
CA ALA A 173 -11.48 0.03 7.81
C ALA A 173 -10.41 1.00 8.33
N VAL A 174 -9.16 0.85 7.86
CA VAL A 174 -8.04 1.71 8.27
C VAL A 174 -8.28 3.17 7.90
N LEU A 175 -8.75 3.46 6.68
CA LEU A 175 -8.98 4.85 6.25
C LEU A 175 -10.24 5.44 6.86
N SER A 176 -11.33 4.70 6.96
CA SER A 176 -12.58 5.21 7.56
C SER A 176 -12.45 5.54 9.05
N ALA A 177 -11.51 4.90 9.76
CA ALA A 177 -11.19 5.24 11.14
C ALA A 177 -10.56 6.63 11.32
N GLU A 178 -10.12 7.27 10.23
CA GLU A 178 -9.51 8.61 10.23
C GLU A 178 -10.52 9.74 9.98
N ALA A 179 -11.80 9.40 9.84
CA ALA A 179 -12.85 10.36 9.53
C ALA A 179 -13.22 11.26 10.71
N HIS A 180 -13.58 12.50 10.41
CA HIS A 180 -14.05 13.47 11.40
C HIS A 180 -15.58 13.47 11.56
N ASP A 181 -16.31 12.92 10.58
CA ASP A 181 -17.77 12.81 10.58
C ASP A 181 -18.23 11.58 9.80
N GLU A 182 -19.53 11.25 9.90
CA GLU A 182 -20.10 10.05 9.25
C GLU A 182 -20.14 10.13 7.71
N ILE A 183 -20.18 11.34 7.13
CA ILE A 183 -20.13 11.52 5.66
C ILE A 183 -18.72 11.20 5.19
N GLN A 184 -17.72 11.84 5.80
CA GLN A 184 -16.32 11.60 5.49
C GLN A 184 -15.94 10.14 5.72
N LYS A 185 -16.49 9.50 6.75
CA LYS A 185 -16.27 8.08 7.04
C LYS A 185 -16.72 7.17 5.89
N ARG A 186 -17.90 7.43 5.31
CA ARG A 186 -18.40 6.69 4.16
C ARG A 186 -17.51 6.91 2.94
N VAL A 187 -17.12 8.15 2.68
CA VAL A 187 -16.24 8.49 1.55
C VAL A 187 -14.85 7.84 1.69
N LEU A 188 -14.26 7.89 2.89
CA LEU A 188 -12.97 7.24 3.16
C LEU A 188 -13.06 5.72 3.11
N TYR A 189 -14.20 5.15 3.50
CA TYR A 189 -14.46 3.72 3.34
C TYR A 189 -14.45 3.32 1.86
N GLU A 190 -15.22 4.00 1.01
CA GLU A 190 -15.27 3.74 -0.43
C GLU A 190 -13.90 3.94 -1.08
N PHE A 191 -13.22 5.03 -0.74
CA PHE A 191 -11.86 5.31 -1.22
C PHE A 191 -10.90 4.19 -0.85
N GLY A 192 -10.86 3.83 0.43
CA GLY A 192 -9.99 2.75 0.95
C GLY A 192 -10.31 1.40 0.33
N TYR A 193 -11.60 1.08 0.19
CA TYR A 193 -12.04 -0.16 -0.44
C TYR A 193 -11.50 -0.32 -1.86
N HIS A 194 -11.65 0.71 -2.69
CA HIS A 194 -11.25 0.64 -4.09
C HIS A 194 -9.74 0.75 -4.30
N ILE A 195 -9.02 1.49 -3.44
CA ILE A 195 -7.56 1.48 -3.44
C ILE A 195 -7.02 0.11 -3.00
N GLY A 196 -7.57 -0.45 -1.93
CA GLY A 196 -7.19 -1.79 -1.42
C GLY A 196 -7.44 -2.88 -2.46
N ARG A 197 -8.62 -2.87 -3.09
CA ARG A 197 -8.99 -3.80 -4.15
C ARG A 197 -8.08 -3.67 -5.36
N GLY A 198 -7.93 -2.47 -5.91
CA GLY A 198 -7.23 -2.23 -7.17
C GLY A 198 -5.71 -2.26 -7.01
N TRP A 199 -5.19 -1.33 -6.20
CA TRP A 199 -3.74 -1.06 -6.18
C TRP A 199 -2.96 -1.91 -5.20
N ILE A 200 -3.56 -2.30 -4.08
CA ILE A 200 -2.82 -3.12 -3.12
C ILE A 200 -2.90 -4.60 -3.50
N TYR A 201 -4.02 -5.06 -4.05
CA TYR A 201 -4.21 -6.48 -4.36
C TYR A 201 -4.15 -6.80 -5.85
N LEU A 202 -5.05 -6.24 -6.67
CA LEU A 202 -5.18 -6.67 -8.06
C LEU A 202 -4.02 -6.25 -8.99
N VAL A 203 -3.40 -5.09 -8.75
CA VAL A 203 -2.20 -4.68 -9.48
C VAL A 203 -1.02 -5.60 -9.14
N ASP A 204 -0.85 -5.94 -7.86
CA ASP A 204 0.17 -6.90 -7.39
C ASP A 204 -0.06 -8.29 -8.01
N ALA A 205 -1.31 -8.75 -7.99
CA ALA A 205 -1.69 -10.03 -8.61
C ALA A 205 -1.44 -10.06 -10.13
N ALA A 206 -1.69 -8.94 -10.82
CA ALA A 206 -1.41 -8.84 -12.25
C ALA A 206 0.10 -8.81 -12.57
N ASP A 207 0.91 -8.16 -11.72
CA ASP A 207 2.38 -8.11 -11.89
C ASP A 207 3.03 -9.47 -11.56
N ASP A 208 2.42 -10.27 -10.68
CA ASP A 208 2.96 -11.55 -10.20
C ASP A 208 2.44 -12.77 -11.00
N ILE A 209 1.63 -12.63 -12.07
CA ILE A 209 1.03 -13.77 -12.81
C ILE A 209 2.05 -14.83 -13.19
N GLU A 210 3.13 -14.47 -13.91
CA GLU A 210 4.16 -15.43 -14.32
C GLU A 210 4.86 -16.11 -13.14
N LYS A 211 5.15 -15.36 -12.10
CA LYS A 211 5.81 -15.85 -10.90
C LYS A 211 4.93 -16.87 -10.18
N ASP A 212 3.63 -16.57 -10.08
CA ASP A 212 2.65 -17.43 -9.41
C ASP A 212 2.41 -18.72 -10.20
N ILE A 213 2.35 -18.65 -11.53
CA ILE A 213 2.31 -19.83 -12.39
C ILE A 213 3.57 -20.70 -12.18
N LYS A 214 4.77 -20.10 -12.22
CA LYS A 214 6.04 -20.83 -12.04
C LYS A 214 6.18 -21.47 -10.66
N SER A 215 5.62 -20.84 -9.62
CA SER A 215 5.64 -21.35 -8.24
C SER A 215 4.46 -22.24 -7.88
N ASN A 216 3.51 -22.44 -8.80
CA ASN A 216 2.21 -23.07 -8.55
C ASN A 216 1.44 -22.38 -7.41
N GLY A 217 1.62 -21.04 -7.29
CA GLY A 217 0.94 -20.19 -6.34
C GLY A 217 -0.50 -19.87 -6.77
N PHE A 218 -1.26 -19.30 -5.84
CA PHE A 218 -2.59 -18.78 -6.16
C PHE A 218 -2.48 -17.42 -6.87
N ASN A 219 -3.26 -17.24 -7.96
CA ASN A 219 -3.45 -15.95 -8.58
C ASN A 219 -4.90 -15.81 -9.07
N PRO A 220 -5.63 -14.74 -8.72
CA PRO A 220 -7.04 -14.58 -9.07
C PRO A 220 -7.30 -14.44 -10.58
N PHE A 221 -6.28 -14.11 -11.36
CA PHE A 221 -6.36 -14.00 -12.81
C PHE A 221 -6.00 -15.30 -13.55
N VAL A 222 -5.58 -16.34 -12.82
CA VAL A 222 -5.20 -17.64 -13.38
C VAL A 222 -6.20 -18.70 -12.96
N ASN A 223 -6.72 -19.45 -13.92
CA ASN A 223 -7.54 -20.61 -13.64
C ASN A 223 -6.66 -21.75 -13.11
N LYS A 224 -6.79 -22.10 -11.84
CA LYS A 224 -5.98 -23.11 -11.17
C LYS A 224 -6.06 -24.50 -11.82
N LYS A 225 -7.16 -24.82 -12.52
CA LYS A 225 -7.37 -26.15 -13.13
C LYS A 225 -6.79 -26.25 -14.55
N THR A 226 -6.92 -25.16 -15.33
CA THR A 226 -6.51 -25.15 -16.75
C THR A 226 -5.18 -24.43 -16.96
N GLY A 227 -4.71 -23.63 -15.99
CA GLY A 227 -3.56 -22.73 -16.18
C GLY A 227 -3.87 -21.50 -17.06
N GLU A 228 -5.11 -21.38 -17.53
CA GLU A 228 -5.53 -20.27 -18.41
C GLU A 228 -5.53 -18.94 -17.68
N VAL A 229 -4.86 -17.96 -18.27
CA VAL A 229 -4.81 -16.58 -17.76
C VAL A 229 -5.99 -15.80 -18.34
N LYS A 230 -6.60 -14.95 -17.50
CA LYS A 230 -7.62 -13.98 -17.96
C LYS A 230 -7.03 -13.03 -19.00
N SER A 231 -7.83 -12.65 -20.00
CA SER A 231 -7.37 -11.73 -21.04
C SER A 231 -6.88 -10.40 -20.46
N SER A 232 -5.90 -9.79 -21.11
CA SER A 232 -5.38 -8.48 -20.75
C SER A 232 -6.49 -7.42 -20.68
N ASP A 233 -7.45 -7.46 -21.60
CA ASP A 233 -8.61 -6.54 -21.59
C ASP A 233 -9.49 -6.74 -20.36
N PHE A 234 -9.72 -7.97 -19.92
CA PHE A 234 -10.45 -8.23 -18.69
C PHE A 234 -9.71 -7.66 -17.47
N ILE A 235 -8.39 -7.89 -17.36
CA ILE A 235 -7.56 -7.37 -16.26
C ILE A 235 -7.59 -5.85 -16.26
N LYS A 236 -7.39 -5.21 -17.41
CA LYS A 236 -7.48 -3.75 -17.58
C LYS A 236 -8.85 -3.21 -17.16
N ALA A 237 -9.93 -3.86 -17.57
CA ALA A 237 -11.30 -3.43 -17.22
C ALA A 237 -11.54 -3.46 -15.71
N VAL A 238 -11.10 -4.53 -15.03
CA VAL A 238 -11.26 -4.69 -13.58
C VAL A 238 -10.44 -3.65 -12.81
N LEU A 239 -9.22 -3.38 -13.25
CA LEU A 239 -8.36 -2.34 -12.65
C LEU A 239 -8.93 -0.94 -12.88
N ASN A 240 -9.37 -0.62 -14.10
CA ASN A 240 -9.99 0.66 -14.44
C ASN A 240 -11.27 0.90 -13.63
N GLN A 241 -12.09 -0.13 -13.40
CA GLN A 241 -13.27 -0.02 -12.55
C GLN A 241 -12.91 0.39 -11.12
N SER A 242 -11.86 -0.21 -10.54
CA SER A 242 -11.39 0.14 -9.20
C SER A 242 -10.85 1.57 -9.15
N LEU A 243 -10.09 1.98 -10.18
CA LEU A 243 -9.56 3.35 -10.28
C LEU A 243 -10.66 4.39 -10.36
N ALA A 244 -11.64 4.18 -11.23
CA ALA A 244 -12.76 5.11 -11.41
C ALA A 244 -13.52 5.31 -10.08
N ARG A 245 -13.84 4.23 -9.36
CA ARG A 245 -14.51 4.30 -8.06
C ARG A 245 -13.67 4.97 -6.98
N ALA A 246 -12.36 4.66 -6.95
CA ALA A 246 -11.44 5.33 -6.02
C ALA A 246 -11.38 6.84 -6.33
N TYR A 247 -11.34 7.22 -7.60
CA TYR A 247 -11.31 8.60 -8.04
C TYR A 247 -12.60 9.35 -7.70
N ASP A 248 -13.78 8.73 -7.91
CA ASP A 248 -15.05 9.31 -7.51
C ASP A 248 -15.09 9.64 -6.01
N ALA A 249 -14.66 8.68 -5.17
CA ALA A 249 -14.58 8.91 -3.73
C ALA A 249 -13.52 9.96 -3.36
N TYR A 250 -12.35 9.94 -4.01
CA TYR A 250 -11.28 10.91 -3.79
C TYR A 250 -11.75 12.35 -4.04
N ASN A 251 -12.53 12.60 -5.09
CA ASN A 251 -13.04 13.92 -5.43
C ASN A 251 -14.06 14.48 -4.42
N LEU A 252 -14.63 13.63 -3.57
CA LEU A 252 -15.51 14.05 -2.47
C LEU A 252 -14.73 14.42 -1.20
N LEU A 253 -13.42 14.15 -1.16
CA LEU A 253 -12.56 14.49 -0.03
C LEU A 253 -11.99 15.91 -0.23
N ASN A 254 -12.02 16.70 0.83
CA ASN A 254 -11.48 18.06 0.80
C ASN A 254 -10.03 18.09 1.29
N PHE A 255 -9.10 18.00 0.35
CA PHE A 255 -7.67 18.09 0.63
C PHE A 255 -7.18 19.53 0.47
N THR A 256 -6.42 20.02 1.45
CA THR A 256 -5.79 21.35 1.41
C THR A 256 -4.27 21.23 1.27
N ASP A 257 -3.64 20.46 2.17
CA ASP A 257 -2.21 20.23 2.12
C ASP A 257 -1.91 19.12 1.11
N PHE A 258 -0.81 19.24 0.38
CA PHE A 258 -0.33 18.23 -0.58
C PHE A 258 -1.29 17.86 -1.72
N LYS A 259 -2.36 18.64 -1.93
CA LYS A 259 -3.38 18.30 -2.95
C LYS A 259 -2.77 18.03 -4.31
N GLY A 260 -1.87 18.89 -4.83
CA GLY A 260 -1.23 18.69 -6.13
C GLY A 260 -0.42 17.38 -6.21
N ILE A 261 0.19 16.94 -5.10
CA ILE A 261 0.93 15.67 -5.06
C ILE A 261 -0.03 14.48 -5.02
N LEU A 262 -1.11 14.57 -4.22
CA LEU A 262 -2.14 13.53 -4.16
C LEU A 262 -2.88 13.42 -5.50
N ASP A 263 -3.21 14.53 -6.15
CA ASP A 263 -3.79 14.58 -7.50
C ASP A 263 -2.84 13.92 -8.52
N ASN A 264 -1.54 14.23 -8.48
CA ASN A 264 -0.54 13.60 -9.33
C ASN A 264 -0.49 12.08 -9.15
N MET A 265 -0.56 11.60 -7.91
CA MET A 265 -0.60 10.16 -7.63
C MET A 265 -1.86 9.50 -8.19
N MET A 266 -3.03 10.12 -7.95
CA MET A 266 -4.32 9.58 -8.38
C MET A 266 -4.48 9.60 -9.90
N LEU A 267 -4.14 10.72 -10.55
CA LEU A 267 -4.44 10.95 -11.97
C LEU A 267 -3.34 10.45 -12.91
N LEU A 268 -2.10 10.38 -12.44
CA LEU A 268 -0.95 10.04 -13.27
C LEU A 268 -0.19 8.82 -12.73
N GLY A 269 0.11 8.80 -11.43
CA GLY A 269 0.92 7.75 -10.82
C GLY A 269 0.26 6.38 -10.86
N PHE A 270 -1.03 6.31 -10.51
CA PHE A 270 -1.79 5.05 -10.52
C PHE A 270 -2.00 4.53 -11.94
N PRO A 271 -2.48 5.33 -12.91
CA PRO A 271 -2.56 4.90 -14.30
C PRO A 271 -1.20 4.46 -14.87
N ALA A 272 -0.12 5.17 -14.57
CA ALA A 272 1.21 4.80 -15.05
C ALA A 272 1.68 3.45 -14.46
N SER A 273 1.42 3.20 -13.17
CA SER A 273 1.72 1.91 -12.54
C SER A 273 0.90 0.78 -13.14
N GLN A 274 -0.38 1.00 -13.38
CA GLN A 274 -1.28 0.04 -14.04
C GLN A 274 -0.81 -0.27 -15.46
N ASN A 275 -0.54 0.75 -16.28
CA ASN A 275 -0.08 0.58 -17.65
C ASN A 275 1.24 -0.19 -17.72
N ARG A 276 2.17 0.06 -16.79
CA ARG A 276 3.43 -0.69 -16.70
C ARG A 276 3.21 -2.18 -16.46
N VAL A 277 2.25 -2.54 -15.61
CA VAL A 277 1.92 -3.94 -15.30
C VAL A 277 1.20 -4.58 -16.48
N THR A 278 0.18 -3.93 -17.03
CA THR A 278 -0.65 -4.52 -18.09
C THR A 278 0.06 -4.56 -19.45
N SER A 279 1.02 -3.67 -19.73
CA SER A 279 1.81 -3.74 -20.97
C SER A 279 2.72 -4.98 -21.05
N LYS A 280 3.12 -5.55 -19.92
CA LYS A 280 3.85 -6.83 -19.90
C LYS A 280 2.96 -7.97 -20.42
N LEU A 281 1.68 -7.96 -20.04
CA LEU A 281 0.70 -8.98 -20.46
C LEU A 281 0.44 -8.94 -21.98
N ASP A 282 0.48 -7.74 -22.60
CA ASP A 282 0.28 -7.58 -24.05
C ASP A 282 1.47 -8.09 -24.87
N THR A 283 2.69 -8.04 -24.32
CA THR A 283 3.91 -8.50 -25.02
C THR A 283 4.03 -10.03 -25.03
N GLU A 284 3.45 -10.71 -24.07
CA GLU A 284 3.48 -12.17 -23.98
C GLU A 284 2.49 -12.83 -24.93
N VAL A 285 1.30 -12.24 -25.11
CA VAL A 285 0.28 -12.74 -26.05
C VAL A 285 0.73 -12.63 -27.53
N ASN A 286 1.66 -11.72 -27.83
CA ASN A 286 2.17 -11.54 -29.19
C ASN A 286 3.40 -12.40 -29.53
N ASN A 287 3.94 -13.16 -28.57
CA ASN A 287 5.11 -14.03 -28.73
C ASN A 287 4.76 -15.54 -28.73
N GLU A 288 3.47 -15.90 -28.59
CA GLU A 288 2.92 -17.25 -28.80
C GLU A 288 2.22 -17.35 -30.18
#